data_f62b3c237a73ac94710a154dd45e33aa
#
_entry.id   f62b3c237a73ac94710a154dd45e33aa
#
_cell.length_a   1.000
_cell.length_b   1.000
_cell.length_c   1.000
_cell.angle_alpha   90.00
_cell.angle_beta   90.00
_cell.angle_gamma   90.00
#
_symmetry.space_group_name_H-M   'P 1'
#
loop_
_entity.id
_entity.type
_entity.pdbx_description
1 polymer ?
#
loop_
_entity_poly.entity_id
_entity_poly.type
_entity_poly.pdbx_seq_one_letter_code
_entity_poly.pdbx_strand_id
1 'polypeptide(L)'
;MLSCGVDFDIFEISLKDKPKKMIEISPKGTVPVFVYKNLVLDESIDIMNWATEQKNNNFIKINPHDWALIKSMIKINDGEFKNKLDQYKYTSNKEASLKTKYRKECEIYIKNIDERLEKQEYLLSNKFGYLDMAIFPFIRQFFNVDLKWFEEASYINLKNWVERISGSDLFIK
;
A
#
# COMPACT_ATOMS: atom_id res chain seq x y z
N MET A 1 -12.13 3.39 -0.81
CA MET A 1 -13.59 3.29 -1.09
C MET A 1 -14.39 3.19 0.21
N LEU A 2 -14.38 2.08 0.95
CA LEU A 2 -15.15 1.89 2.20
C LEU A 2 -14.95 3.04 3.20
N SER A 3 -13.72 3.42 3.49
CA SER A 3 -13.40 4.51 4.43
C SER A 3 -13.96 5.88 4.00
N CYS A 4 -14.29 6.05 2.73
CA CYS A 4 -14.88 7.27 2.18
C CYS A 4 -16.41 7.17 2.04
N GLY A 5 -17.04 6.08 2.53
CA GLY A 5 -18.48 5.87 2.43
C GLY A 5 -18.97 5.70 1.00
N VAL A 6 -18.15 5.17 0.12
CA VAL A 6 -18.48 4.89 -1.28
C VAL A 6 -18.91 3.44 -1.40
N ASP A 7 -20.14 3.21 -1.85
CA ASP A 7 -20.64 1.88 -2.19
C ASP A 7 -20.08 1.43 -3.55
N PHE A 8 -19.64 0.18 -3.63
CA PHE A 8 -19.08 -0.40 -4.85
C PHE A 8 -19.20 -1.92 -4.85
N ASP A 9 -19.25 -2.49 -6.05
CA ASP A 9 -19.21 -3.93 -6.27
C ASP A 9 -17.77 -4.37 -6.51
N ILE A 10 -17.38 -5.54 -5.95
CA ILE A 10 -16.06 -6.13 -6.14
C ILE A 10 -16.19 -7.33 -7.07
N PHE A 11 -15.38 -7.33 -8.12
CA PHE A 11 -15.19 -8.47 -9.01
C PHE A 11 -13.78 -9.04 -8.82
N GLU A 12 -13.67 -10.15 -8.12
CA GLU A 12 -12.39 -10.85 -7.99
C GLU A 12 -12.06 -11.56 -9.30
N ILE A 13 -10.80 -11.45 -9.71
CA ILE A 13 -10.30 -12.07 -10.93
C ILE A 13 -9.03 -12.88 -10.67
N SER A 14 -8.79 -13.87 -11.53
CA SER A 14 -7.49 -14.54 -11.59
C SER A 14 -6.50 -13.72 -12.43
N LEU A 15 -5.35 -13.37 -11.85
CA LEU A 15 -4.28 -12.66 -12.59
C LEU A 15 -3.66 -13.52 -13.71
N LYS A 16 -3.81 -14.86 -13.63
CA LYS A 16 -3.34 -15.80 -14.66
C LYS A 16 -4.32 -15.93 -15.82
N ASP A 17 -5.60 -15.67 -15.57
CA ASP A 17 -6.66 -15.77 -16.57
C ASP A 17 -7.56 -14.52 -16.46
N LYS A 18 -7.09 -13.43 -17.06
CA LYS A 18 -7.75 -12.13 -16.97
C LYS A 18 -8.97 -12.08 -17.90
N PRO A 19 -10.13 -11.63 -17.40
CA PRO A 19 -11.32 -11.49 -18.24
C PRO A 19 -11.08 -10.57 -19.45
N LYS A 20 -11.54 -10.96 -20.63
CA LYS A 20 -11.40 -10.16 -21.86
C LYS A 20 -11.96 -8.74 -21.67
N LYS A 21 -13.14 -8.63 -21.06
CA LYS A 21 -13.77 -7.35 -20.75
C LYS A 21 -12.88 -6.42 -19.91
N MET A 22 -12.10 -6.97 -18.97
CA MET A 22 -11.15 -6.18 -18.19
C MET A 22 -10.03 -5.61 -19.08
N ILE A 23 -9.49 -6.42 -19.99
CA ILE A 23 -8.42 -5.99 -20.91
C ILE A 23 -8.94 -4.95 -21.92
N GLU A 24 -10.19 -5.07 -22.37
CA GLU A 24 -10.85 -4.08 -23.22
C GLU A 24 -10.99 -2.73 -22.53
N ILE A 25 -11.30 -2.73 -21.22
CA ILE A 25 -11.49 -1.52 -20.41
C ILE A 25 -10.13 -0.91 -19.99
N SER A 26 -9.18 -1.75 -19.57
CA SER A 26 -7.84 -1.33 -19.17
C SER A 26 -6.79 -2.21 -19.87
N PRO A 27 -6.23 -1.76 -20.99
CA PRO A 27 -5.24 -2.52 -21.76
C PRO A 27 -3.95 -2.84 -21.01
N LYS A 28 -3.63 -2.10 -19.93
CA LYS A 28 -2.51 -2.46 -19.04
C LYS A 28 -2.67 -3.85 -18.42
N GLY A 29 -3.92 -4.31 -18.22
CA GLY A 29 -4.21 -5.59 -17.61
C GLY A 29 -3.69 -5.73 -16.18
N THR A 30 -3.50 -4.63 -15.47
CA THR A 30 -3.13 -4.60 -14.05
C THR A 30 -4.37 -4.44 -13.18
N VAL A 31 -4.26 -4.77 -11.90
CA VAL A 31 -5.28 -4.53 -10.89
C VAL A 31 -4.76 -3.52 -9.86
N PRO A 32 -5.65 -2.71 -9.25
CA PRO A 32 -7.10 -2.65 -9.45
C PRO A 32 -7.51 -1.92 -10.73
N VAL A 33 -8.72 -2.21 -11.23
CA VAL A 33 -9.40 -1.40 -12.25
C VAL A 33 -10.75 -0.96 -11.67
N PHE A 34 -10.99 0.31 -11.61
CA PHE A 34 -12.23 0.90 -11.13
C PHE A 34 -12.99 1.55 -12.28
N VAL A 35 -14.29 1.26 -12.37
CA VAL A 35 -15.17 1.82 -13.41
C VAL A 35 -16.34 2.52 -12.74
N TYR A 36 -16.54 3.79 -13.07
CA TYR A 36 -17.68 4.56 -12.62
C TYR A 36 -18.26 5.37 -13.78
N LYS A 37 -19.42 4.98 -14.27
CA LYS A 37 -20.01 5.57 -15.50
C LYS A 37 -19.04 5.44 -16.68
N ASN A 38 -18.55 6.55 -17.21
CA ASN A 38 -17.58 6.62 -18.31
C ASN A 38 -16.13 6.80 -17.82
N LEU A 39 -15.91 6.85 -16.50
CA LEU A 39 -14.58 6.98 -15.91
C LEU A 39 -13.98 5.60 -15.68
N VAL A 40 -12.74 5.41 -16.12
CA VAL A 40 -11.92 4.23 -15.83
C VAL A 40 -10.65 4.69 -15.13
N LEU A 41 -10.37 4.12 -13.96
CA LEU A 41 -9.13 4.35 -13.21
C LEU A 41 -8.45 3.02 -12.98
N ASP A 42 -7.20 2.91 -13.40
CA ASP A 42 -6.40 1.67 -13.31
C ASP A 42 -5.10 1.83 -12.48
N GLU A 43 -5.00 2.94 -11.76
CA GLU A 43 -3.98 3.15 -10.74
C GLU A 43 -4.63 3.31 -9.36
N SER A 44 -4.11 2.61 -8.36
CA SER A 44 -4.66 2.63 -7.00
C SER A 44 -4.70 4.04 -6.40
N ILE A 45 -3.71 4.87 -6.68
CA ILE A 45 -3.64 6.26 -6.20
C ILE A 45 -4.74 7.13 -6.83
N ASP A 46 -5.04 6.93 -8.11
CA ASP A 46 -6.12 7.67 -8.79
C ASP A 46 -7.49 7.28 -8.24
N ILE A 47 -7.70 5.98 -7.94
CA ILE A 47 -8.90 5.49 -7.26
C ILE A 47 -9.03 6.10 -5.86
N MET A 48 -7.93 6.17 -5.11
CA MET A 48 -7.90 6.80 -3.79
C MET A 48 -8.23 8.29 -3.86
N ASN A 49 -7.62 9.02 -4.81
CA ASN A 49 -7.90 10.44 -5.03
C ASN A 49 -9.38 10.65 -5.35
N TRP A 50 -9.92 9.91 -6.31
CA TRP A 50 -11.32 9.97 -6.67
C TRP A 50 -12.25 9.70 -5.48
N ALA A 51 -11.94 8.68 -4.66
CA ALA A 51 -12.75 8.35 -3.49
C ALA A 51 -12.75 9.46 -2.43
N THR A 52 -11.62 10.13 -2.22
CA THR A 52 -11.52 11.23 -1.25
C THR A 52 -12.25 12.50 -1.68
N GLU A 53 -12.55 12.67 -2.97
CA GLU A 53 -13.31 13.80 -3.53
C GLU A 53 -14.81 13.62 -3.43
N GLN A 54 -15.31 12.43 -3.03
CA GLN A 54 -16.74 12.20 -2.94
C GLN A 54 -17.40 12.99 -1.81
N LYS A 55 -18.64 13.45 -2.03
CA LYS A 55 -19.34 14.36 -1.10
C LYS A 55 -19.57 13.78 0.31
N ASN A 56 -19.72 12.47 0.41
CA ASN A 56 -19.97 11.78 1.68
C ASN A 56 -18.68 11.32 2.37
N ASN A 57 -17.55 11.82 1.92
CA ASN A 57 -16.26 11.44 2.49
C ASN A 57 -16.14 11.91 3.94
N ASN A 58 -16.26 10.97 4.88
CA ASN A 58 -15.98 11.16 6.30
C ASN A 58 -14.52 10.88 6.66
N PHE A 59 -13.71 10.55 5.66
CA PHE A 59 -12.30 10.28 5.82
C PHE A 59 -11.54 11.56 6.15
N ILE A 60 -10.42 11.43 6.83
CA ILE A 60 -9.62 12.55 7.33
C ILE A 60 -9.26 13.48 6.16
N LYS A 61 -9.67 14.74 6.26
CA LYS A 61 -9.24 15.77 5.32
C LYS A 61 -7.72 15.89 5.38
N ILE A 62 -7.08 15.73 4.24
CA ILE A 62 -5.64 15.90 4.12
C ILE A 62 -5.33 17.39 4.29
N ASN A 63 -4.43 17.70 5.23
CA ASN A 63 -3.95 19.06 5.37
C ASN A 63 -3.17 19.45 4.10
N PRO A 64 -3.48 20.59 3.46
CA PRO A 64 -2.77 21.06 2.27
C PRO A 64 -1.23 21.09 2.43
N HIS A 65 -0.73 21.36 3.64
CA HIS A 65 0.69 21.35 3.93
C HIS A 65 1.35 19.96 3.86
N ASP A 66 0.56 18.88 4.04
CA ASP A 66 1.07 17.51 4.02
C ASP A 66 1.21 16.93 2.61
N TRP A 67 0.58 17.55 1.60
CA TRP A 67 0.57 17.01 0.24
C TRP A 67 1.97 16.83 -0.38
N ALA A 68 2.90 17.74 -0.12
CA ALA A 68 4.27 17.62 -0.64
C ALA A 68 4.96 16.37 -0.07
N LEU A 69 4.79 16.13 1.23
CA LEU A 69 5.31 14.96 1.92
C LEU A 69 4.63 13.67 1.43
N ILE A 70 3.29 13.67 1.35
CA ILE A 70 2.50 12.53 0.86
C ILE A 70 3.00 12.11 -0.54
N LYS A 71 3.08 13.05 -1.48
CA LYS A 71 3.54 12.79 -2.85
C LYS A 71 4.96 12.25 -2.88
N SER A 72 5.85 12.82 -2.05
CA SER A 72 7.24 12.35 -1.95
C SER A 72 7.32 10.91 -1.45
N MET A 73 6.62 10.58 -0.37
CA MET A 73 6.64 9.23 0.21
C MET A 73 6.01 8.20 -0.72
N ILE A 74 4.88 8.52 -1.37
CA ILE A 74 4.25 7.65 -2.36
C ILE A 74 5.19 7.43 -3.55
N LYS A 75 5.84 8.46 -4.06
CA LYS A 75 6.79 8.35 -5.17
C LYS A 75 7.95 7.39 -4.84
N ILE A 76 8.50 7.47 -3.64
CA ILE A 76 9.57 6.55 -3.18
C ILE A 76 9.00 5.13 -3.06
N ASN A 77 7.81 4.99 -2.45
CA ASN A 77 7.15 3.72 -2.26
C ASN A 77 6.88 3.00 -3.59
N ASP A 78 6.22 3.68 -4.54
CA ASP A 78 5.80 3.09 -5.82
C ASP A 78 6.95 2.93 -6.82
N GLY A 79 8.03 3.67 -6.63
CA GLY A 79 9.22 3.61 -7.46
C GLY A 79 10.30 2.69 -6.87
N GLU A 80 11.18 3.26 -6.09
CA GLU A 80 12.39 2.58 -5.62
C GLU A 80 12.07 1.41 -4.68
N PHE A 81 11.24 1.63 -3.68
CA PHE A 81 10.91 0.59 -2.70
C PHE A 81 10.19 -0.59 -3.36
N LYS A 82 9.15 -0.34 -4.16
CA LYS A 82 8.41 -1.40 -4.86
C LYS A 82 9.30 -2.23 -5.76
N ASN A 83 10.21 -1.60 -6.50
CA ASN A 83 11.15 -2.32 -7.37
C ASN A 83 12.05 -3.27 -6.56
N LYS A 84 12.54 -2.85 -5.39
CA LYS A 84 13.36 -3.67 -4.51
C LYS A 84 12.52 -4.75 -3.81
N LEU A 85 11.31 -4.43 -3.41
CA LEU A 85 10.36 -5.39 -2.86
C LEU A 85 10.04 -6.52 -3.84
N ASP A 86 9.80 -6.21 -5.11
CA ASP A 86 9.56 -7.22 -6.13
C ASP A 86 10.79 -8.12 -6.34
N GLN A 87 11.99 -7.55 -6.36
CA GLN A 87 13.23 -8.33 -6.40
C GLN A 87 13.36 -9.23 -5.16
N TYR A 88 13.10 -8.72 -3.95
CA TYR A 88 13.14 -9.51 -2.73
C TYR A 88 12.11 -10.65 -2.72
N LYS A 89 10.90 -10.38 -3.17
CA LYS A 89 9.75 -11.30 -3.18
C LYS A 89 9.92 -12.44 -4.19
N TYR A 90 10.46 -12.15 -5.39
CA TYR A 90 10.54 -13.11 -6.47
C TYR A 90 11.92 -13.81 -6.58
N THR A 91 12.94 -13.36 -5.84
CA THR A 91 14.22 -14.06 -5.78
C THR A 91 14.06 -15.40 -5.06
N SER A 92 14.58 -16.44 -5.69
CA SER A 92 14.52 -17.80 -5.15
C SER A 92 15.23 -17.91 -3.80
N ASN A 93 14.71 -18.74 -2.89
CA ASN A 93 15.39 -19.06 -1.63
C ASN A 93 16.75 -19.76 -1.84
N LYS A 94 16.98 -20.36 -3.02
CA LYS A 94 18.29 -20.92 -3.38
C LYS A 94 19.36 -19.84 -3.59
N GLU A 95 18.95 -18.60 -3.84
CA GLU A 95 19.82 -17.43 -3.99
C GLU A 95 19.81 -16.57 -2.71
N ALA A 96 20.01 -17.21 -1.56
CA ALA A 96 19.86 -16.58 -0.25
C ALA A 96 20.68 -15.29 -0.06
N SER A 97 21.90 -15.24 -0.62
CA SER A 97 22.75 -14.04 -0.58
C SER A 97 22.13 -12.86 -1.33
N LEU A 98 21.61 -13.11 -2.53
CA LEU A 98 20.95 -12.10 -3.36
C LEU A 98 19.65 -11.64 -2.73
N LYS A 99 18.85 -12.57 -2.22
CA LYS A 99 17.61 -12.27 -1.49
C LYS A 99 17.87 -11.40 -0.25
N THR A 100 18.92 -11.73 0.51
CA THR A 100 19.34 -10.91 1.66
C THR A 100 19.78 -9.50 1.25
N LYS A 101 20.45 -9.36 0.11
CA LYS A 101 20.84 -8.06 -0.44
C LYS A 101 19.59 -7.20 -0.72
N TYR A 102 18.61 -7.75 -1.45
CA TYR A 102 17.38 -7.00 -1.77
C TYR A 102 16.56 -6.64 -0.51
N ARG A 103 16.51 -7.54 0.48
CA ARG A 103 15.91 -7.22 1.77
C ARG A 103 16.59 -6.01 2.41
N LYS A 104 17.93 -6.00 2.51
CA LYS A 104 18.67 -4.86 3.08
C LYS A 104 18.46 -3.56 2.33
N GLU A 105 18.28 -3.61 1.02
CA GLU A 105 17.94 -2.43 0.23
C GLU A 105 16.53 -1.92 0.55
N CYS A 106 15.56 -2.82 0.79
CA CYS A 106 14.23 -2.47 1.30
C CYS A 106 14.29 -1.88 2.72
N GLU A 107 15.16 -2.42 3.58
CA GLU A 107 15.28 -2.00 4.98
C GLU A 107 15.62 -0.51 5.13
N ILE A 108 16.23 0.13 4.13
CA ILE A 108 16.48 1.58 4.12
C ILE A 108 15.14 2.33 4.22
N TYR A 109 14.16 1.94 3.42
CA TYR A 109 12.82 2.55 3.45
C TYR A 109 12.05 2.16 4.72
N ILE A 110 12.12 0.89 5.11
CA ILE A 110 11.47 0.33 6.31
C ILE A 110 11.93 1.08 7.57
N LYS A 111 13.22 1.34 7.70
CA LYS A 111 13.79 2.11 8.81
C LYS A 111 13.23 3.53 8.87
N ASN A 112 13.15 4.22 7.75
CA ASN A 112 12.57 5.57 7.69
C ASN A 112 11.10 5.59 8.13
N ILE A 113 10.33 4.55 7.78
CA ILE A 113 8.94 4.40 8.22
C ILE A 113 8.88 4.14 9.74
N ASP A 114 9.71 3.24 10.27
CA ASP A 114 9.75 2.92 11.71
C ASP A 114 10.12 4.15 12.54
N GLU A 115 11.16 4.89 12.16
CA GLU A 115 11.59 6.13 12.81
C GLU A 115 10.49 7.21 12.80
N ARG A 116 9.71 7.27 11.72
CA ARG A 116 8.60 8.20 11.64
C ARG A 116 7.48 7.83 12.62
N LEU A 117 7.18 6.56 12.77
CA LEU A 117 6.18 6.01 13.67
C LEU A 117 6.58 6.06 15.16
N GLU A 118 7.84 6.37 15.47
CA GLU A 118 8.27 6.63 16.86
C GLU A 118 7.53 7.81 17.50
N LYS A 119 7.16 8.80 16.70
CA LYS A 119 6.58 10.08 17.17
C LYS A 119 5.06 10.14 17.09
N GLN A 120 4.44 9.20 16.40
CA GLN A 120 3.01 9.22 16.13
C GLN A 120 2.49 7.82 15.78
N GLU A 121 1.21 7.61 15.96
CA GLU A 121 0.59 6.28 15.76
C GLU A 121 0.45 5.88 14.28
N TYR A 122 0.37 6.86 13.37
CA TYR A 122 0.23 6.68 11.92
C TYR A 122 1.17 7.62 11.17
N LEU A 123 1.33 7.45 9.88
CA LEU A 123 2.39 8.11 9.09
C LEU A 123 2.34 9.64 9.07
N LEU A 124 1.19 10.27 9.29
CA LEU A 124 1.06 11.73 9.31
C LEU A 124 0.57 12.29 10.65
N SER A 125 -0.05 11.48 11.50
CA SER A 125 -0.67 11.94 12.74
C SER A 125 -1.00 10.75 13.65
N ASN A 126 -1.76 11.01 14.73
CA ASN A 126 -2.33 9.93 15.56
C ASN A 126 -3.69 9.42 15.03
N LYS A 127 -3.96 9.60 13.74
CA LYS A 127 -5.17 9.10 13.09
C LYS A 127 -4.80 8.42 11.78
N PHE A 128 -5.44 7.26 11.53
CA PHE A 128 -5.32 6.55 10.27
C PHE A 128 -5.71 7.43 9.10
N GLY A 129 -4.87 7.51 8.07
CA GLY A 129 -5.03 8.46 6.99
C GLY A 129 -4.68 7.93 5.61
N TYR A 130 -4.71 8.86 4.66
CA TYR A 130 -4.44 8.60 3.24
C TYR A 130 -3.08 7.95 3.00
N LEU A 131 -2.03 8.46 3.67
CA LEU A 131 -0.68 7.94 3.48
C LEU A 131 -0.52 6.52 4.01
N ASP A 132 -1.18 6.21 5.14
CA ASP A 132 -1.19 4.84 5.68
C ASP A 132 -1.83 3.87 4.71
N MET A 133 -2.96 4.25 4.12
CA MET A 133 -3.65 3.44 3.11
C MET A 133 -2.82 3.20 1.86
N ALA A 134 -2.07 4.21 1.41
CA ALA A 134 -1.24 4.11 0.23
C ALA A 134 -0.03 3.19 0.44
N ILE A 135 0.60 3.24 1.62
CA ILE A 135 1.86 2.57 1.90
C ILE A 135 1.67 1.17 2.51
N PHE A 136 0.66 0.99 3.37
CA PHE A 136 0.45 -0.25 4.10
C PHE A 136 0.46 -1.53 3.25
N PRO A 137 -0.18 -1.60 2.05
CA PRO A 137 -0.19 -2.80 1.24
C PRO A 137 1.20 -3.28 0.83
N PHE A 138 2.14 -2.37 0.63
CA PHE A 138 3.52 -2.69 0.25
C PHE A 138 4.35 -3.13 1.46
N ILE A 139 4.18 -2.48 2.60
CA ILE A 139 4.81 -2.90 3.86
C ILE A 139 4.33 -4.30 4.26
N ARG A 140 3.01 -4.57 4.12
CA ARG A 140 2.45 -5.90 4.35
C ARG A 140 3.05 -6.95 3.42
N GLN A 141 3.26 -6.63 2.14
CA GLN A 141 3.94 -7.54 1.23
C GLN A 141 5.39 -7.80 1.68
N PHE A 142 6.11 -6.77 2.11
CA PHE A 142 7.49 -6.90 2.56
C PHE A 142 7.65 -7.88 3.72
N PHE A 143 6.89 -7.72 4.79
CA PHE A 143 7.03 -8.62 5.94
C PHE A 143 6.51 -10.04 5.64
N ASN A 144 5.53 -10.20 4.75
CA ASN A 144 5.05 -11.52 4.36
C ASN A 144 6.06 -12.35 3.54
N VAL A 145 7.12 -11.75 3.02
CA VAL A 145 8.20 -12.51 2.34
C VAL A 145 8.96 -13.40 3.31
N ASP A 146 9.21 -12.89 4.55
CA ASP A 146 9.90 -13.62 5.61
C ASP A 146 9.38 -13.14 6.98
N LEU A 147 8.26 -13.71 7.40
CA LEU A 147 7.60 -13.37 8.66
C LEU A 147 8.51 -13.58 9.86
N LYS A 148 9.25 -14.72 9.90
CA LYS A 148 10.12 -15.03 11.02
C LYS A 148 11.21 -13.98 11.20
N TRP A 149 11.87 -13.61 10.11
CA TRP A 149 12.88 -12.55 10.15
C TRP A 149 12.26 -11.23 10.61
N PHE A 150 11.07 -10.87 10.11
CA PHE A 150 10.41 -9.63 10.47
C PHE A 150 10.01 -9.59 11.95
N GLU A 151 9.52 -10.71 12.51
CA GLU A 151 9.22 -10.84 13.94
C GLU A 151 10.45 -10.65 14.83
N GLU A 152 11.63 -11.12 14.40
CA GLU A 152 12.90 -10.97 15.11
C GLU A 152 13.54 -9.58 14.91
N ALA A 153 13.19 -8.85 13.86
CA ALA A 153 13.76 -7.53 13.55
C ALA A 153 13.36 -6.45 14.57
N SER A 154 14.17 -5.41 14.71
CA SER A 154 14.01 -4.35 15.73
C SER A 154 13.05 -3.22 15.34
N TYR A 155 12.16 -3.43 14.37
CA TYR A 155 11.20 -2.42 13.88
C TYR A 155 9.93 -2.39 14.73
N ILE A 156 10.04 -1.95 15.99
CA ILE A 156 8.96 -2.05 16.98
C ILE A 156 7.77 -1.17 16.61
N ASN A 157 8.03 0.08 16.19
CA ASN A 157 6.97 1.02 15.85
C ASN A 157 6.21 0.58 14.60
N LEU A 158 6.95 0.07 13.60
CA LEU A 158 6.36 -0.47 12.38
C LEU A 158 5.49 -1.70 12.65
N LYS A 159 5.94 -2.62 13.52
CA LYS A 159 5.15 -3.79 13.92
C LYS A 159 3.83 -3.37 14.57
N ASN A 160 3.86 -2.45 15.52
CA ASN A 160 2.68 -1.93 16.19
C ASN A 160 1.71 -1.26 15.17
N TRP A 161 2.24 -0.52 14.20
CA TRP A 161 1.45 0.10 13.14
C TRP A 161 0.81 -0.95 12.22
N VAL A 162 1.57 -1.98 11.83
CA VAL A 162 1.07 -3.11 11.01
C VAL A 162 -0.04 -3.86 11.74
N GLU A 163 0.14 -4.19 13.01
CA GLU A 163 -0.86 -4.88 13.83
C GLU A 163 -2.14 -4.05 13.98
N ARG A 164 -2.00 -2.75 14.27
CA ARG A 164 -3.13 -1.83 14.42
C ARG A 164 -3.98 -1.75 13.15
N ILE A 165 -3.35 -1.65 11.98
CA ILE A 165 -4.08 -1.58 10.71
C ILE A 165 -4.69 -2.93 10.37
N SER A 166 -3.94 -4.02 10.50
CA SER A 166 -4.41 -5.39 10.18
C SER A 166 -5.58 -5.82 11.07
N GLY A 167 -5.62 -5.37 12.32
CA GLY A 167 -6.70 -5.64 13.27
C GLY A 167 -7.90 -4.69 13.17
N SER A 168 -7.87 -3.73 12.27
CA SER A 168 -8.95 -2.76 12.10
C SER A 168 -10.11 -3.33 11.28
N ASP A 169 -11.32 -2.82 11.51
CA ASP A 169 -12.53 -3.19 10.75
C ASP A 169 -12.40 -2.97 9.24
N LEU A 170 -11.50 -2.09 8.82
CA LEU A 170 -11.22 -1.82 7.41
C LEU A 170 -10.50 -2.97 6.72
N PHE A 171 -9.87 -3.85 7.50
CA PHE A 171 -9.04 -4.93 6.99
C PHE A 171 -9.66 -6.32 7.18
N ILE A 172 -10.55 -6.47 8.15
CA ILE A 172 -11.17 -7.76 8.54
C ILE A 172 -12.44 -8.03 7.72
N LYS A 173 -12.98 -7.03 7.06
CA LYS A 173 -14.15 -7.17 6.15
C LYS A 173 -13.71 -7.42 4.73
#